data_187dbcc57f4eadd0f11ff4a89182ff11
#
_entry.id   187dbcc57f4eadd0f11ff4a89182ff11
#
_cell.length_a   1.000
_cell.length_b   1.000
_cell.length_c   1.000
_cell.angle_alpha   90.00
_cell.angle_beta   90.00
_cell.angle_gamma   90.00
#
_symmetry.space_group_name_H-M   'P 1'
#
loop_
_entity.id
_entity.type
_entity.pdbx_description
1 polymer ?
#
loop_
_entity_poly.entity_id
_entity_poly.type
_entity_poly.pdbx_seq_one_letter_code
_entity_poly.pdbx_strand_id
1 'polypeptide(L)'
;MKKLFSLLLVCALAFTMSVSAFAAEAAPSTGKEPPAQTEVDATTRAADIPTESVALPYYATVVNLCEGCGTYTKYYFNTTSGKLTIGGTLNSSGDENNKSRNAKIELYEVNKSGAIDSYTVSQFTESTSLSHTFRNLSANKNYYIRIVNTTGWGGPFTDLWLGGTVSISQ
;
A
#
# COMPACT_ATOMS: atom_id res chain seq x y z
N MET A 1 57.89 37.65 -3.20
CA MET A 1 56.76 36.90 -3.72
C MET A 1 56.95 35.42 -3.45
N LYS A 2 57.07 34.97 -2.20
CA LYS A 2 57.28 33.54 -1.83
C LYS A 2 56.55 33.12 -0.55
N LYS A 3 55.45 33.76 -0.22
CA LYS A 3 54.70 33.45 1.04
C LYS A 3 53.19 33.19 0.82
N LEU A 4 52.74 33.00 -0.41
CA LEU A 4 51.30 32.80 -0.70
C LEU A 4 50.92 31.36 -1.12
N PHE A 5 51.93 30.46 -1.22
CA PHE A 5 51.66 29.06 -1.63
C PHE A 5 51.53 28.07 -0.48
N SER A 6 51.76 28.51 0.75
CA SER A 6 51.70 27.59 1.92
C SER A 6 50.40 27.55 2.64
N LEU A 7 49.41 28.40 2.28
CA LEU A 7 48.11 28.48 2.96
C LEU A 7 47.02 27.69 2.26
N LEU A 8 47.27 27.18 1.06
CA LEU A 8 46.26 26.48 0.25
C LEU A 8 46.34 24.96 0.41
N LEU A 9 47.34 24.43 1.11
CA LEU A 9 47.52 22.99 1.33
C LEU A 9 46.97 22.49 2.68
N VAL A 10 46.59 23.36 3.59
CA VAL A 10 46.10 22.99 4.92
C VAL A 10 44.58 22.85 4.98
N CYS A 11 43.84 23.38 4.01
CA CYS A 11 42.35 23.25 4.01
C CYS A 11 41.81 21.99 3.32
N ALA A 12 42.66 21.14 2.74
CA ALA A 12 42.21 19.95 2.01
C ALA A 12 42.17 18.64 2.85
N LEU A 13 42.52 18.67 4.12
CA LEU A 13 42.66 17.49 4.95
C LEU A 13 41.72 17.43 6.17
N ALA A 14 40.71 18.31 6.26
CA ALA A 14 39.81 18.38 7.39
C ALA A 14 38.37 17.82 7.13
N PHE A 15 38.14 17.10 6.04
CA PHE A 15 36.89 16.41 5.79
C PHE A 15 37.06 14.88 5.75
N THR A 16 37.74 14.32 6.72
CA THR A 16 37.50 12.92 7.06
C THR A 16 36.27 12.88 7.94
N MET A 17 35.13 12.68 7.30
CA MET A 17 33.86 12.34 7.94
C MET A 17 34.08 11.09 8.78
N SER A 18 34.12 11.26 10.10
CA SER A 18 33.90 10.16 11.03
C SER A 18 32.44 9.71 10.86
N VAL A 19 32.23 8.70 10.04
CA VAL A 19 31.00 7.92 10.06
C VAL A 19 31.02 7.19 11.39
N SER A 20 30.36 7.77 12.39
CA SER A 20 30.01 7.07 13.60
C SER A 20 29.07 5.94 13.21
N ALA A 21 29.59 4.73 13.07
CA ALA A 21 28.79 3.53 13.07
C ALA A 21 28.09 3.47 14.43
N PHE A 22 26.84 3.92 14.49
CA PHE A 22 25.94 3.52 15.55
C PHE A 22 25.71 2.03 15.36
N ALA A 23 26.51 1.23 16.01
CA ALA A 23 26.14 -0.14 16.32
C ALA A 23 24.95 -0.03 17.29
N ALA A 24 23.76 0.00 16.75
CA ALA A 24 22.56 -0.27 17.52
C ALA A 24 22.70 -1.73 18.00
N GLU A 25 22.97 -1.87 19.29
CA GLU A 25 22.93 -3.16 19.98
C GLU A 25 21.51 -3.69 19.80
N ALA A 26 21.37 -4.69 18.93
CA ALA A 26 20.10 -5.35 18.65
C ALA A 26 19.65 -6.06 19.91
N ALA A 27 18.70 -5.49 20.61
CA ALA A 27 17.93 -6.23 21.61
C ALA A 27 17.35 -7.48 20.92
N PRO A 28 17.36 -8.65 21.57
CA PRO A 28 16.78 -9.85 20.97
C PRO A 28 15.28 -9.63 20.77
N SER A 29 14.88 -9.35 19.53
CA SER A 29 13.49 -9.26 19.16
C SER A 29 12.92 -10.67 19.07
N THR A 30 12.21 -11.09 20.10
CA THR A 30 11.34 -12.26 20.08
C THR A 30 10.02 -11.99 19.35
N GLY A 31 9.98 -10.96 18.52
CA GLY A 31 8.85 -10.62 17.66
C GLY A 31 9.04 -11.19 16.27
N LYS A 32 8.05 -11.94 15.81
CA LYS A 32 7.93 -12.32 14.41
C LYS A 32 8.01 -11.07 13.56
N GLU A 33 9.05 -10.98 12.71
CA GLU A 33 9.20 -9.86 11.77
C GLU A 33 7.91 -9.69 10.97
N PRO A 34 7.32 -8.48 10.91
CA PRO A 34 6.12 -8.29 10.11
C PRO A 34 6.46 -8.63 8.66
N PRO A 35 5.57 -9.33 7.95
CA PRO A 35 5.81 -9.70 6.55
C PRO A 35 6.08 -8.45 5.72
N ALA A 36 7.01 -8.56 4.77
CA ALA A 36 7.42 -7.46 3.91
C ALA A 36 6.21 -6.79 3.25
N GLN A 37 6.13 -5.47 3.33
CA GLN A 37 5.09 -4.71 2.64
C GLN A 37 5.31 -4.84 1.13
N THR A 38 4.24 -5.17 0.41
CA THR A 38 4.26 -5.18 -1.06
C THR A 38 3.66 -3.87 -1.56
N GLU A 39 4.47 -3.09 -2.26
CA GLU A 39 4.00 -1.89 -2.93
C GLU A 39 3.24 -2.29 -4.21
N VAL A 40 2.01 -1.80 -4.33
CA VAL A 40 1.19 -1.98 -5.53
C VAL A 40 1.08 -0.63 -6.21
N ASP A 41 1.83 -0.44 -7.28
CA ASP A 41 1.70 0.74 -8.12
C ASP A 41 0.45 0.60 -8.99
N ALA A 42 -0.55 1.42 -8.73
CA ALA A 42 -1.84 1.39 -9.39
C ALA A 42 -1.94 2.26 -10.65
N THR A 43 -0.84 2.81 -11.13
CA THR A 43 -0.83 3.58 -12.39
C THR A 43 -1.07 2.70 -13.62
N THR A 44 -0.98 1.39 -13.49
CA THR A 44 -1.24 0.44 -14.56
C THR A 44 -2.72 0.06 -14.60
N ARG A 45 -3.39 0.33 -15.69
CA ARG A 45 -4.83 0.10 -15.95
C ARG A 45 -5.30 -1.35 -15.98
N ALA A 46 -4.47 -2.31 -15.73
CA ALA A 46 -4.82 -3.72 -15.60
C ALA A 46 -3.73 -4.40 -14.75
N ALA A 47 -3.87 -4.35 -13.46
CA ALA A 47 -3.17 -5.32 -12.65
C ALA A 47 -3.74 -6.71 -13.01
N ASP A 48 -2.89 -7.62 -13.39
CA ASP A 48 -3.29 -8.98 -13.73
C ASP A 48 -3.88 -9.66 -12.50
N ILE A 49 -4.89 -10.50 -12.73
CA ILE A 49 -5.44 -11.36 -11.69
C ILE A 49 -4.30 -12.17 -11.06
N PRO A 50 -4.18 -12.23 -9.72
CA PRO A 50 -3.08 -12.93 -9.07
C PRO A 50 -2.98 -14.38 -9.50
N THR A 51 -1.75 -14.84 -9.72
CA THR A 51 -1.43 -16.23 -10.07
C THR A 51 -0.73 -16.99 -8.95
N GLU A 52 -0.28 -16.29 -7.92
CA GLU A 52 0.49 -16.83 -6.81
C GLU A 52 -0.23 -16.62 -5.48
N SER A 53 -0.01 -17.50 -4.52
CA SER A 53 -0.55 -17.39 -3.17
C SER A 53 0.45 -16.79 -2.19
N VAL A 54 -0.07 -16.18 -1.13
CA VAL A 54 0.73 -15.75 0.01
C VAL A 54 0.01 -16.10 1.31
N ALA A 55 0.79 -16.35 2.37
CA ALA A 55 0.26 -16.55 3.71
C ALA A 55 -0.25 -15.23 4.31
N LEU A 56 -1.27 -15.33 5.13
CA LEU A 56 -1.78 -14.20 5.92
C LEU A 56 -1.00 -14.05 7.25
N PRO A 57 -0.82 -12.84 7.77
CA PRO A 57 -1.33 -11.57 7.24
C PRO A 57 -0.52 -11.07 6.03
N TYR A 58 -1.22 -10.37 5.12
CA TYR A 58 -0.63 -9.72 3.94
C TYR A 58 -0.78 -8.21 4.05
N TYR A 59 0.22 -7.46 3.60
CA TYR A 59 0.23 -6.00 3.60
C TYR A 59 0.56 -5.48 2.22
N ALA A 60 -0.17 -4.45 1.79
CA ALA A 60 0.06 -3.78 0.52
C ALA A 60 -0.01 -2.26 0.69
N THR A 61 0.73 -1.55 -0.15
CA THR A 61 0.62 -0.10 -0.31
C THR A 61 -0.07 0.19 -1.64
N VAL A 62 -1.10 1.01 -1.61
CA VAL A 62 -1.77 1.53 -2.79
C VAL A 62 -1.18 2.90 -3.10
N VAL A 63 -0.72 3.10 -4.33
CA VAL A 63 -0.09 4.35 -4.76
C VAL A 63 -0.82 4.86 -6.01
N ASN A 64 -1.22 6.13 -5.97
CA ASN A 64 -1.75 6.85 -7.13
C ASN A 64 -2.87 6.13 -7.90
N LEU A 65 -3.83 5.55 -7.19
CA LEU A 65 -4.99 4.91 -7.81
C LEU A 65 -5.92 5.99 -8.38
N CYS A 66 -5.90 6.14 -9.69
CA CYS A 66 -6.66 7.15 -10.41
C CYS A 66 -8.18 6.92 -10.27
N GLU A 67 -8.93 7.99 -10.54
CA GLU A 67 -10.39 7.97 -10.56
C GLU A 67 -10.93 6.94 -11.57
N GLY A 68 -11.88 6.12 -11.14
CA GLY A 68 -12.41 5.00 -11.93
C GLY A 68 -11.44 3.83 -12.11
N CYS A 69 -10.21 3.95 -11.64
CA CYS A 69 -9.22 2.87 -11.71
C CYS A 69 -9.41 1.85 -10.59
N GLY A 70 -8.92 0.63 -10.83
CA GLY A 70 -8.87 -0.41 -9.83
C GLY A 70 -7.55 -1.17 -9.90
N THR A 71 -7.08 -1.62 -8.75
CA THR A 71 -5.88 -2.46 -8.62
C THR A 71 -6.22 -3.74 -7.88
N TYR A 72 -5.62 -4.85 -8.27
CA TYR A 72 -5.74 -6.12 -7.57
C TYR A 72 -4.60 -6.30 -6.57
N THR A 73 -4.82 -7.10 -5.52
CA THR A 73 -3.71 -7.62 -4.73
C THR A 73 -2.79 -8.46 -5.60
N LYS A 74 -1.47 -8.37 -5.35
CA LYS A 74 -0.47 -9.15 -6.10
C LYS A 74 -0.63 -10.65 -5.93
N TYR A 75 -1.21 -11.09 -4.81
CA TYR A 75 -1.34 -12.48 -4.43
C TYR A 75 -2.79 -12.81 -4.11
N TYR A 76 -3.14 -14.09 -4.21
CA TYR A 76 -4.37 -14.61 -3.64
C TYR A 76 -4.12 -15.23 -2.27
N PHE A 77 -5.17 -15.32 -1.47
CA PHE A 77 -5.14 -15.77 -0.08
C PHE A 77 -6.06 -16.97 0.11
N ASN A 78 -5.71 -17.81 1.06
CA ASN A 78 -6.58 -18.84 1.60
C ASN A 78 -6.95 -18.47 3.04
N THR A 79 -8.17 -18.79 3.46
CA THR A 79 -8.61 -18.63 4.85
C THR A 79 -8.94 -19.96 5.46
N THR A 80 -8.48 -20.20 6.68
CA THR A 80 -8.86 -21.37 7.47
C THR A 80 -10.03 -21.10 8.40
N SER A 81 -10.28 -19.83 8.71
CA SER A 81 -11.34 -19.37 9.60
C SER A 81 -12.69 -19.13 8.90
N GLY A 82 -12.72 -19.20 7.57
CA GLY A 82 -13.89 -18.78 6.77
C GLY A 82 -14.12 -17.28 6.75
N LYS A 83 -13.10 -16.49 7.10
CA LYS A 83 -13.16 -15.02 7.17
C LYS A 83 -11.89 -14.41 6.60
N LEU A 84 -12.03 -13.22 6.01
CA LEU A 84 -10.94 -12.34 5.65
C LEU A 84 -11.24 -10.94 6.16
N THR A 85 -10.36 -10.40 6.98
CA THR A 85 -10.49 -9.05 7.55
C THR A 85 -9.58 -8.10 6.80
N ILE A 86 -10.17 -7.01 6.30
CA ILE A 86 -9.46 -5.90 5.67
C ILE A 86 -9.26 -4.82 6.71
N GLY A 87 -8.02 -4.39 6.89
CA GLY A 87 -7.62 -3.26 7.74
C GLY A 87 -6.73 -2.28 6.98
N GLY A 88 -6.34 -1.21 7.65
CA GLY A 88 -5.42 -0.23 7.11
C GLY A 88 -6.01 1.17 6.99
N THR A 89 -5.45 1.98 6.10
CA THR A 89 -5.86 3.37 5.88
C THR A 89 -5.82 3.69 4.40
N LEU A 90 -6.89 4.28 3.89
CA LEU A 90 -6.88 4.94 2.58
C LEU A 90 -6.73 6.44 2.78
N ASN A 91 -5.92 7.06 1.92
CA ASN A 91 -5.66 8.49 1.92
C ASN A 91 -6.09 9.09 0.58
N SER A 92 -6.60 10.30 0.62
CA SER A 92 -6.69 11.12 -0.58
C SER A 92 -5.27 11.51 -1.02
N SER A 93 -5.02 11.52 -2.32
CA SER A 93 -3.79 12.03 -2.92
C SER A 93 -4.12 12.89 -4.14
N GLY A 94 -3.15 13.68 -4.61
CA GLY A 94 -3.36 14.67 -5.65
C GLY A 94 -3.65 16.07 -5.11
N ASP A 95 -3.80 17.03 -6.01
CA ASP A 95 -3.88 18.46 -5.66
C ASP A 95 -5.23 18.87 -5.04
N GLU A 96 -6.26 18.03 -5.17
CA GLU A 96 -7.61 18.27 -4.70
C GLU A 96 -7.92 17.59 -3.36
N ASN A 97 -7.09 17.80 -2.34
CA ASN A 97 -7.20 17.11 -1.04
C ASN A 97 -8.50 17.41 -0.27
N ASN A 98 -9.18 18.51 -0.58
CA ASN A 98 -10.45 18.90 0.06
C ASN A 98 -11.69 18.27 -0.60
N LYS A 99 -11.52 17.55 -1.69
CA LYS A 99 -12.63 16.87 -2.35
C LYS A 99 -12.88 15.48 -1.76
N SER A 100 -14.14 15.12 -1.68
CA SER A 100 -14.56 13.83 -1.18
C SER A 100 -14.14 12.69 -2.10
N ARG A 101 -13.65 11.61 -1.50
CA ARG A 101 -13.24 10.36 -2.16
C ARG A 101 -14.20 9.24 -1.82
N ASN A 102 -14.31 8.29 -2.74
CA ASN A 102 -15.02 7.04 -2.53
C ASN A 102 -14.14 5.88 -3.00
N ALA A 103 -14.17 4.79 -2.27
CA ALA A 103 -13.48 3.58 -2.64
C ALA A 103 -14.38 2.36 -2.49
N LYS A 104 -14.17 1.36 -3.32
CA LYS A 104 -14.83 0.06 -3.20
C LYS A 104 -13.77 -1.02 -3.10
N ILE A 105 -13.87 -1.85 -2.10
CA ILE A 105 -13.05 -3.04 -1.90
C ILE A 105 -13.90 -4.24 -2.30
N GLU A 106 -13.47 -4.96 -3.32
CA GLU A 106 -14.18 -6.09 -3.91
C GLU A 106 -13.43 -7.37 -3.61
N LEU A 107 -14.13 -8.38 -3.11
CA LEU A 107 -13.60 -9.73 -2.89
C LEU A 107 -13.95 -10.63 -4.07
N TYR A 108 -12.97 -11.31 -4.59
CA TYR A 108 -13.10 -12.28 -5.69
C TYR A 108 -12.67 -13.67 -5.22
N GLU A 109 -13.31 -14.70 -5.74
CA GLU A 109 -12.84 -16.08 -5.67
C GLU A 109 -12.11 -16.42 -6.96
N VAL A 110 -10.92 -17.01 -6.85
CA VAL A 110 -10.14 -17.46 -8.02
C VAL A 110 -10.98 -18.41 -8.88
N ASN A 111 -10.95 -18.24 -10.19
CA ASN A 111 -11.73 -18.98 -11.18
C ASN A 111 -13.26 -18.70 -11.16
N LYS A 112 -13.72 -17.66 -10.48
CA LYS A 112 -15.10 -17.17 -10.63
C LYS A 112 -15.12 -15.83 -11.36
N SER A 113 -16.15 -15.61 -12.14
CA SER A 113 -16.43 -14.31 -12.75
C SER A 113 -17.13 -13.40 -11.75
N GLY A 114 -16.64 -12.16 -11.61
CA GLY A 114 -17.25 -11.14 -10.76
C GLY A 114 -16.87 -11.23 -9.28
N ALA A 115 -17.08 -10.13 -8.59
CA ALA A 115 -16.89 -10.06 -7.14
C ALA A 115 -17.98 -10.89 -6.44
N ILE A 116 -17.56 -11.62 -5.41
CA ILE A 116 -18.48 -12.41 -4.58
C ILE A 116 -19.02 -11.62 -3.39
N ASP A 117 -18.31 -10.56 -3.00
CA ASP A 117 -18.69 -9.63 -1.94
C ASP A 117 -17.98 -8.29 -2.13
N SER A 118 -18.45 -7.23 -1.48
CA SER A 118 -17.81 -5.92 -1.54
C SER A 118 -18.11 -5.05 -0.34
N TYR A 119 -17.17 -4.14 -0.05
CA TYR A 119 -17.26 -3.12 0.98
C TYR A 119 -16.99 -1.74 0.37
N THR A 120 -17.87 -0.77 0.66
CA THR A 120 -17.73 0.60 0.15
C THR A 120 -17.36 1.55 1.28
N VAL A 121 -16.37 2.39 1.00
CA VAL A 121 -15.95 3.51 1.84
C VAL A 121 -16.31 4.79 1.12
N SER A 122 -17.10 5.65 1.75
CA SER A 122 -17.65 6.83 1.09
C SER A 122 -17.29 8.11 1.84
N GLN A 123 -17.14 9.19 1.07
CA GLN A 123 -17.11 10.57 1.55
C GLN A 123 -15.97 10.91 2.53
N PHE A 124 -14.77 10.39 2.32
CA PHE A 124 -13.60 10.83 3.06
C PHE A 124 -12.81 11.89 2.27
N THR A 125 -12.26 12.88 2.94
CA THR A 125 -11.52 14.00 2.31
C THR A 125 -10.02 13.87 2.45
N GLU A 126 -9.52 13.46 3.60
CA GLU A 126 -8.09 13.32 3.86
C GLU A 126 -7.68 11.86 3.96
N SER A 127 -8.24 11.16 4.94
CA SER A 127 -7.98 9.75 5.16
C SER A 127 -9.19 9.04 5.79
N THR A 128 -9.22 7.73 5.65
CA THR A 128 -10.21 6.87 6.30
C THR A 128 -9.60 5.55 6.70
N SER A 129 -10.01 5.03 7.84
CA SER A 129 -9.60 3.70 8.29
C SER A 129 -10.44 2.62 7.60
N LEU A 130 -9.78 1.58 7.15
CA LEU A 130 -10.41 0.35 6.69
C LEU A 130 -10.63 -0.60 7.87
N SER A 131 -11.83 -1.10 8.01
CA SER A 131 -12.16 -2.15 8.98
C SER A 131 -13.38 -2.90 8.51
N HIS A 132 -13.18 -3.99 7.79
CA HIS A 132 -14.27 -4.83 7.28
C HIS A 132 -13.90 -6.30 7.31
N THR A 133 -14.84 -7.17 7.57
CA THR A 133 -14.65 -8.62 7.57
C THR A 133 -15.61 -9.29 6.62
N PHE A 134 -15.11 -9.85 5.56
CA PHE A 134 -15.81 -10.79 4.69
C PHE A 134 -15.98 -12.11 5.42
N ARG A 135 -17.16 -12.70 5.35
CA ARG A 135 -17.54 -13.90 6.12
C ARG A 135 -18.08 -15.00 5.22
N ASN A 136 -18.29 -16.18 5.79
CA ASN A 136 -18.84 -17.34 5.09
C ASN A 136 -18.02 -17.78 3.89
N LEU A 137 -16.70 -17.62 3.98
CA LEU A 137 -15.75 -18.03 2.95
C LEU A 137 -15.41 -19.52 3.11
N SER A 138 -15.18 -20.18 2.00
CA SER A 138 -14.75 -21.58 2.01
C SER A 138 -13.25 -21.69 2.26
N ALA A 139 -12.83 -22.51 3.23
CA ALA A 139 -11.43 -22.76 3.54
C ALA A 139 -10.64 -23.43 2.38
N ASN A 140 -11.34 -24.01 1.41
CA ASN A 140 -10.72 -24.72 0.28
C ASN A 140 -10.63 -23.85 -0.99
N LYS A 141 -10.90 -22.55 -0.86
CA LYS A 141 -10.90 -21.62 -1.97
C LYS A 141 -9.85 -20.53 -1.78
N ASN A 142 -9.41 -20.01 -2.91
CA ASN A 142 -8.47 -18.90 -2.96
C ASN A 142 -9.21 -17.62 -3.32
N TYR A 143 -8.83 -16.54 -2.66
CA TYR A 143 -9.48 -15.24 -2.79
C TYR A 143 -8.45 -14.17 -3.08
N TYR A 144 -8.87 -13.11 -3.78
CA TYR A 144 -8.08 -11.92 -3.98
C TYR A 144 -8.95 -10.67 -3.85
N ILE A 145 -8.31 -9.54 -3.61
CA ILE A 145 -8.99 -8.27 -3.40
C ILE A 145 -8.71 -7.36 -4.60
N ARG A 146 -9.72 -6.60 -5.00
CA ARG A 146 -9.60 -5.45 -5.88
C ARG A 146 -9.99 -4.20 -5.12
N ILE A 147 -9.16 -3.16 -5.19
CA ILE A 147 -9.44 -1.84 -4.65
C ILE A 147 -9.74 -0.94 -5.84
N VAL A 148 -10.90 -0.28 -5.81
CA VAL A 148 -11.38 0.58 -6.89
C VAL A 148 -11.59 1.98 -6.33
N ASN A 149 -11.03 2.97 -6.99
CA ASN A 149 -11.40 4.37 -6.74
C ASN A 149 -12.71 4.66 -7.46
N THR A 150 -13.80 4.74 -6.71
CA THR A 150 -15.14 5.00 -7.23
C THR A 150 -15.57 6.46 -7.07
N THR A 151 -14.63 7.34 -6.80
CA THR A 151 -14.87 8.78 -6.78
C THR A 151 -15.44 9.19 -8.14
N GLY A 152 -16.51 9.98 -8.14
CA GLY A 152 -17.13 10.47 -9.37
C GLY A 152 -16.22 11.48 -10.05
N TRP A 153 -16.27 11.52 -11.38
CA TRP A 153 -15.45 12.40 -12.20
C TRP A 153 -15.69 13.88 -11.85
N GLY A 154 -14.68 14.54 -11.33
CA GLY A 154 -14.75 15.95 -10.93
C GLY A 154 -14.51 16.95 -12.06
N GLY A 155 -14.21 16.46 -13.28
CA GLY A 155 -13.90 17.27 -14.46
C GLY A 155 -12.52 16.99 -15.04
N PRO A 156 -12.16 17.58 -16.18
CA PRO A 156 -10.96 17.22 -16.95
C PRO A 156 -9.62 17.61 -16.30
N PHE A 157 -9.65 18.25 -15.14
CA PHE A 157 -8.44 18.75 -14.45
C PHE A 157 -8.39 18.39 -12.97
N THR A 158 -9.15 17.37 -12.53
CA THR A 158 -9.19 16.99 -11.12
C THR A 158 -8.37 15.71 -10.90
N ASP A 159 -7.36 15.79 -10.05
CA ASP A 159 -6.53 14.66 -9.63
C ASP A 159 -7.12 14.05 -8.35
N LEU A 160 -8.20 13.27 -8.49
CA LEU A 160 -8.90 12.62 -7.39
C LEU A 160 -8.33 11.21 -7.12
N TRP A 161 -7.09 11.13 -6.72
CA TRP A 161 -6.36 9.89 -6.54
C TRP A 161 -6.50 9.32 -5.13
N LEU A 162 -6.30 8.01 -5.01
CA LEU A 162 -6.23 7.30 -3.74
C LEU A 162 -4.84 6.70 -3.54
N GLY A 163 -4.41 6.73 -2.30
CA GLY A 163 -3.25 6.00 -1.81
C GLY A 163 -3.55 5.35 -0.48
N GLY A 164 -2.54 4.72 0.14
CA GLY A 164 -2.68 4.21 1.49
C GLY A 164 -2.09 2.83 1.69
N THR A 165 -2.37 2.26 2.85
CA THR A 165 -1.93 0.91 3.24
C THR A 165 -3.14 0.03 3.49
N VAL A 166 -3.05 -1.22 3.05
CA VAL A 166 -4.08 -2.22 3.24
C VAL A 166 -3.46 -3.46 3.87
N SER A 167 -4.11 -3.98 4.89
CA SER A 167 -3.77 -5.26 5.51
C SER A 167 -4.90 -6.26 5.30
N ILE A 168 -4.55 -7.53 5.10
CA ILE A 168 -5.48 -8.63 4.98
C ILE A 168 -5.08 -9.69 6.00
N SER A 169 -6.02 -10.08 6.84
CA SER A 169 -5.84 -11.08 7.90
C SER A 169 -7.03 -12.02 8.00
N GLN A 170 -6.96 -13.04 8.85
CA GLN A 170 -8.05 -13.98 9.12
C GLN A 170 -8.41 -14.04 10.60
#